data_63645956db16a54bc0bd72f5b6c52276
#
_entry.id   63645956db16a54bc0bd72f5b6c52276
#
_cell.length_a   1.000
_cell.length_b   1.000
_cell.length_c   1.000
_cell.angle_alpha   90.00
_cell.angle_beta   90.00
_cell.angle_gamma   90.00
#
_symmetry.space_group_name_H-M   'P 1'
#
loop_
_entity.id
_entity.type
_entity.pdbx_description
1 polymer ?
#
loop_
_entity_poly.entity_id
_entity_poly.type
_entity_poly.pdbx_seq_one_letter_code
_entity_poly.pdbx_strand_id
1 'polypeptide(L)'
;MINNYLERQIKENFPYQPTPEQEIAVKSLSEFLLSPRSEVVFMLRGYAGTGKTSLVGALVRTLDKLQQKSVLLAPTGRAAKVFSSYAGHPAFTIHKKIYRQQSFSNELSNFSVNDNLTTHTLYIVDEASMISNGGLSGSMFGTGRLLDDLVQFVYSGQGC
;
A
#
# COMPACT_ATOMS: atom_id res chain seq x y z
N MET A 1 -6.61 -24.97 -4.27
CA MET A 1 -5.41 -25.48 -3.59
C MET A 1 -4.41 -24.37 -3.21
N ILE A 2 -3.96 -23.55 -4.12
CA ILE A 2 -3.03 -22.43 -3.81
C ILE A 2 -3.69 -21.38 -2.91
N ASN A 3 -4.96 -21.05 -3.13
CA ASN A 3 -5.73 -20.14 -2.27
C ASN A 3 -5.72 -20.60 -0.82
N ASN A 4 -6.00 -21.85 -0.55
CA ASN A 4 -6.04 -22.42 0.81
C ASN A 4 -4.67 -22.39 1.49
N TYR A 5 -3.59 -22.51 0.70
CA TYR A 5 -2.24 -22.39 1.24
C TYR A 5 -1.95 -20.94 1.70
N LEU A 6 -2.24 -19.96 0.85
CA LEU A 6 -2.00 -18.54 1.17
C LEU A 6 -2.86 -18.08 2.35
N GLU A 7 -4.15 -18.43 2.37
CA GLU A 7 -5.03 -18.16 3.52
C GLU A 7 -4.45 -18.73 4.83
N ARG A 8 -3.99 -19.98 4.81
CA ARG A 8 -3.38 -20.60 5.98
C ARG A 8 -2.12 -19.86 6.42
N GLN A 9 -1.23 -19.52 5.48
CA GLN A 9 -0.01 -18.77 5.77
C GLN A 9 -0.30 -17.39 6.39
N ILE A 10 -1.31 -16.68 5.91
CA ILE A 10 -1.72 -15.40 6.50
C ILE A 10 -2.26 -15.63 7.92
N LYS A 11 -3.15 -16.62 8.12
CA LYS A 11 -3.72 -16.95 9.44
C LYS A 11 -2.65 -17.33 10.47
N GLU A 12 -1.64 -18.11 10.07
CA GLU A 12 -0.53 -18.50 10.95
C GLU A 12 0.34 -17.31 11.39
N ASN A 13 0.32 -16.21 10.65
CA ASN A 13 1.06 -14.99 10.98
C ASN A 13 0.26 -13.97 11.80
N PHE A 14 -1.00 -14.27 12.16
CA PHE A 14 -1.75 -13.46 13.12
C PHE A 14 -1.16 -13.59 14.52
N PRO A 15 -1.20 -12.51 15.33
CA PRO A 15 -0.75 -12.57 16.73
C PRO A 15 -1.74 -13.31 17.66
N TYR A 16 -2.94 -13.60 17.16
CA TYR A 16 -4.04 -14.27 17.87
C TYR A 16 -4.97 -14.95 16.85
N GLN A 17 -5.96 -15.69 17.34
CA GLN A 17 -6.99 -16.29 16.47
C GLN A 17 -7.77 -15.21 15.73
N PRO A 18 -7.80 -15.23 14.39
CA PRO A 18 -8.60 -14.28 13.61
C PRO A 18 -10.09 -14.35 13.95
N THR A 19 -10.76 -13.19 13.92
CA THR A 19 -12.23 -13.13 14.01
C THR A 19 -12.88 -13.65 12.71
N PRO A 20 -14.18 -14.01 12.74
CA PRO A 20 -14.88 -14.43 11.52
C PRO A 20 -14.79 -13.42 10.39
N GLU A 21 -14.88 -12.12 10.68
CA GLU A 21 -14.76 -11.05 9.69
C GLU A 21 -13.34 -10.97 9.11
N GLN A 22 -12.33 -11.16 9.95
CA GLN A 22 -10.94 -11.22 9.50
C GLN A 22 -10.69 -12.45 8.62
N GLU A 23 -11.29 -13.60 8.93
CA GLU A 23 -11.21 -14.79 8.08
C GLU A 23 -11.80 -14.57 6.69
N ILE A 24 -12.96 -13.91 6.61
CA ILE A 24 -13.58 -13.52 5.34
C ILE A 24 -12.65 -12.58 4.56
N ALA A 25 -12.07 -11.59 5.22
CA ALA A 25 -11.13 -10.66 4.61
C ALA A 25 -9.86 -11.37 4.10
N VAL A 26 -9.31 -12.30 4.88
CA VAL A 26 -8.14 -13.11 4.48
C VAL A 26 -8.44 -13.93 3.22
N LYS A 27 -9.61 -14.56 3.15
CA LYS A 27 -10.04 -15.32 1.97
C LYS A 27 -10.11 -14.43 0.74
N SER A 28 -10.83 -13.30 0.83
CA SER A 28 -10.98 -12.36 -0.28
C SER A 28 -9.64 -11.76 -0.71
N LEU A 29 -8.76 -11.50 0.24
CA LEU A 29 -7.40 -11.00 -0.03
C LEU A 29 -6.55 -12.04 -0.75
N SER A 30 -6.65 -13.32 -0.37
CA SER A 30 -5.94 -14.41 -1.03
C SER A 30 -6.42 -14.58 -2.48
N GLU A 31 -7.70 -14.48 -2.73
CA GLU A 31 -8.28 -14.50 -4.08
C GLU A 31 -7.79 -13.32 -4.92
N PHE A 32 -7.73 -12.12 -4.33
CA PHE A 32 -7.19 -10.92 -4.97
C PHE A 32 -5.71 -11.08 -5.37
N LEU A 33 -4.87 -11.57 -4.46
CA LEU A 33 -3.43 -11.72 -4.69
C LEU A 33 -3.11 -12.76 -5.77
N LEU A 34 -3.98 -13.74 -5.97
CA LEU A 34 -3.83 -14.79 -6.97
C LEU A 34 -4.61 -14.50 -8.26
N SER A 35 -5.30 -13.36 -8.31
CA SER A 35 -6.04 -12.95 -9.51
C SER A 35 -5.07 -12.62 -10.65
N PRO A 36 -5.32 -13.11 -11.87
CA PRO A 36 -4.54 -12.75 -13.04
C PRO A 36 -4.88 -11.37 -13.61
N ARG A 37 -5.82 -10.66 -12.99
CA ARG A 37 -6.25 -9.34 -13.46
C ARG A 37 -5.17 -8.30 -13.15
N SER A 38 -4.93 -7.40 -14.09
CA SER A 38 -4.11 -6.21 -13.92
C SER A 38 -4.95 -5.01 -13.47
N GLU A 39 -4.30 -4.01 -12.91
CA GLU A 39 -4.92 -2.73 -12.52
C GLU A 39 -6.12 -2.90 -11.57
N VAL A 40 -5.97 -3.78 -10.58
CA VAL A 40 -6.99 -4.05 -9.56
C VAL A 40 -6.60 -3.46 -8.21
N VAL A 41 -7.60 -3.05 -7.45
CA VAL A 41 -7.43 -2.52 -6.09
C VAL A 41 -8.25 -3.36 -5.12
N PHE A 42 -7.62 -3.77 -4.03
CA PHE A 42 -8.32 -4.36 -2.89
C PHE A 42 -8.55 -3.28 -1.82
N MET A 43 -9.79 -3.08 -1.44
CA MET A 43 -10.15 -2.08 -0.43
C MET A 43 -10.58 -2.77 0.87
N LEU A 44 -9.71 -2.69 1.89
CA LEU A 44 -10.02 -3.15 3.24
C LEU A 44 -10.66 -2.01 4.04
N ARG A 45 -11.91 -2.17 4.42
CA ARG A 45 -12.69 -1.18 5.16
C ARG A 45 -13.05 -1.70 6.54
N GLY A 46 -13.10 -0.80 7.50
CA GLY A 46 -13.53 -1.10 8.87
C GLY A 46 -13.27 0.08 9.80
N TYR A 47 -14.06 0.19 10.86
CA TYR A 47 -13.85 1.21 11.89
C TYR A 47 -12.53 0.99 12.66
N ALA A 48 -12.10 2.01 13.41
CA ALA A 48 -10.98 1.88 14.32
C ALA A 48 -11.22 0.72 15.31
N GLY A 49 -10.19 -0.05 15.62
CA GLY A 49 -10.27 -1.17 16.55
C GLY A 49 -10.89 -2.46 15.98
N THR A 50 -11.17 -2.55 14.68
CA THR A 50 -11.71 -3.77 14.05
C THR A 50 -10.65 -4.80 13.63
N GLY A 51 -9.37 -4.54 13.94
CA GLY A 51 -8.29 -5.48 13.66
C GLY A 51 -7.68 -5.42 12.27
N LYS A 52 -7.89 -4.31 11.54
CA LYS A 52 -7.24 -4.09 10.23
C LYS A 52 -5.71 -4.16 10.32
N THR A 53 -5.13 -3.54 11.34
CA THR A 53 -3.69 -3.53 11.61
C THR A 53 -3.12 -4.93 11.77
N SER A 54 -3.81 -5.80 12.51
CA SER A 54 -3.41 -7.19 12.71
C SER A 54 -3.43 -7.99 11.41
N LEU A 55 -4.46 -7.78 10.59
CA LEU A 55 -4.59 -8.43 9.29
C LEU A 55 -3.49 -7.96 8.33
N VAL A 56 -3.27 -6.65 8.23
CA VAL A 56 -2.23 -6.10 7.36
C VAL A 56 -0.83 -6.52 7.81
N GLY A 57 -0.56 -6.51 9.11
CA GLY A 57 0.70 -7.01 9.65
C GLY A 57 0.93 -8.50 9.35
N ALA A 58 -0.11 -9.34 9.48
CA ALA A 58 -0.04 -10.75 9.11
C ALA A 58 0.21 -10.94 7.62
N LEU A 59 -0.43 -10.15 6.76
CA LEU A 59 -0.20 -10.15 5.32
C LEU A 59 1.26 -9.83 5.00
N VAL A 60 1.80 -8.72 5.53
CA VAL A 60 3.18 -8.29 5.24
C VAL A 60 4.18 -9.36 5.68
N ARG A 61 4.02 -9.93 6.89
CA ARG A 61 4.87 -11.02 7.35
C ARG A 61 4.80 -12.26 6.46
N THR A 62 3.62 -12.56 5.92
CA THR A 62 3.44 -13.67 4.98
C THR A 62 4.16 -13.40 3.66
N LEU A 63 4.01 -12.19 3.11
CA LEU A 63 4.68 -11.80 1.87
C LEU A 63 6.21 -11.84 2.02
N ASP A 64 6.74 -11.36 3.14
CA ASP A 64 8.18 -11.42 3.43
C ASP A 64 8.69 -12.86 3.48
N LYS A 65 7.96 -13.78 4.16
CA LYS A 65 8.30 -15.20 4.20
C LYS A 65 8.27 -15.88 2.82
N LEU A 66 7.33 -15.47 1.97
CA LEU A 66 7.19 -15.97 0.61
C LEU A 66 8.11 -15.25 -0.38
N GLN A 67 8.94 -14.33 0.08
CA GLN A 67 9.82 -13.48 -0.76
C GLN A 67 9.07 -12.71 -1.83
N GLN A 68 7.81 -12.38 -1.57
CA GLN A 68 6.99 -11.56 -2.44
C GLN A 68 7.26 -10.09 -2.16
N LYS A 69 7.55 -9.32 -3.20
CA LYS A 69 7.85 -7.89 -3.06
C LYS A 69 6.62 -7.10 -2.62
N SER A 70 6.81 -6.25 -1.63
CA SER A 70 5.79 -5.30 -1.19
C SER A 70 6.39 -3.94 -0.87
N VAL A 71 5.60 -2.89 -1.05
CA VAL A 71 5.94 -1.51 -0.70
C VAL A 71 4.85 -0.98 0.21
N LEU A 72 5.23 -0.52 1.40
CA LEU A 72 4.32 0.01 2.40
C LEU A 72 4.31 1.53 2.36
N LEU A 73 3.12 2.11 2.21
CA LEU A 73 2.91 3.54 2.08
C LEU A 73 1.89 4.07 3.10
N ALA A 74 2.06 5.32 3.47
CA ALA A 74 1.09 6.05 4.28
C ALA A 74 1.06 7.53 3.88
N PRO A 75 -0.03 8.27 4.14
CA PRO A 75 -0.15 9.65 3.71
C PRO A 75 0.75 10.63 4.51
N THR A 76 1.14 10.28 5.73
CA THR A 76 1.97 11.13 6.59
C THR A 76 3.18 10.38 7.15
N GLY A 77 4.23 11.12 7.54
CA GLY A 77 5.42 10.53 8.16
C GLY A 77 5.10 9.78 9.47
N ARG A 78 4.17 10.31 10.27
CA ARG A 78 3.71 9.64 11.50
C ARG A 78 3.01 8.32 11.21
N ALA A 79 2.09 8.31 10.26
CA ALA A 79 1.39 7.09 9.84
C ALA A 79 2.36 6.06 9.25
N ALA A 80 3.32 6.48 8.43
CA ALA A 80 4.36 5.59 7.90
C ALA A 80 5.21 4.97 9.01
N LYS A 81 5.58 5.74 10.04
CA LYS A 81 6.33 5.22 11.18
C LYS A 81 5.55 4.18 11.97
N VAL A 82 4.27 4.42 12.23
CA VAL A 82 3.38 3.46 12.89
C VAL A 82 3.23 2.20 12.05
N PHE A 83 3.01 2.35 10.74
CA PHE A 83 2.89 1.23 9.81
C PHE A 83 4.16 0.36 9.80
N SER A 84 5.33 0.98 9.68
CA SER A 84 6.61 0.27 9.75
C SER A 84 6.78 -0.51 11.07
N SER A 85 6.35 0.08 12.18
CA SER A 85 6.46 -0.52 13.51
C SER A 85 5.64 -1.81 13.63
N TYR A 86 4.35 -1.80 13.27
CA TYR A 86 3.52 -2.99 13.43
C TYR A 86 3.71 -4.03 12.32
N ALA A 87 4.09 -3.62 11.13
CA ALA A 87 4.33 -4.53 10.01
C ALA A 87 5.73 -5.20 10.07
N GLY A 88 6.68 -4.59 10.80
CA GLY A 88 8.05 -5.07 10.84
C GLY A 88 8.80 -4.92 9.51
N HIS A 89 8.40 -3.96 8.67
CA HIS A 89 8.90 -3.73 7.32
C HIS A 89 8.96 -2.21 7.07
N PRO A 90 9.96 -1.69 6.33
CA PRO A 90 10.04 -0.26 6.05
C PRO A 90 8.78 0.27 5.36
N ALA A 91 8.27 1.40 5.84
CA ALA A 91 7.16 2.11 5.24
C ALA A 91 7.57 3.56 4.93
N PHE A 92 7.02 4.12 3.87
CA PHE A 92 7.34 5.45 3.38
C PHE A 92 6.08 6.29 3.27
N THR A 93 6.26 7.61 3.23
CA THR A 93 5.15 8.46 2.80
C THR A 93 4.90 8.29 1.31
N ILE A 94 3.64 8.44 0.89
CA ILE A 94 3.27 8.40 -0.52
C ILE A 94 4.11 9.43 -1.29
N HIS A 95 4.19 10.68 -0.81
CA HIS A 95 4.97 11.75 -1.46
C HIS A 95 6.42 11.36 -1.69
N LYS A 96 7.11 10.83 -0.67
CA LYS A 96 8.50 10.42 -0.79
C LYS A 96 8.72 9.31 -1.81
N LYS A 97 7.74 8.43 -1.99
CA LYS A 97 7.86 7.29 -2.90
C LYS A 97 7.57 7.65 -4.34
N ILE A 98 6.53 8.44 -4.58
CA ILE A 98 6.01 8.65 -5.94
C ILE A 98 6.49 9.93 -6.63
N TYR A 99 7.03 10.90 -5.87
CA TYR A 99 7.50 12.16 -6.45
C TYR A 99 9.01 12.29 -6.44
N ARG A 100 9.54 12.94 -7.48
CA ARG A 100 10.94 13.38 -7.57
C ARG A 100 11.01 14.88 -7.83
N GLN A 101 12.03 15.51 -7.30
CA GLN A 101 12.33 16.91 -7.57
C GLN A 101 12.88 17.07 -9.00
N GLN A 102 12.30 17.97 -9.80
CA GLN A 102 12.69 18.16 -11.21
C GLN A 102 13.85 19.11 -11.44
N SER A 103 14.06 20.11 -10.59
CA SER A 103 15.17 21.06 -10.74
C SER A 103 15.44 21.91 -9.51
N PHE A 104 16.68 22.33 -9.36
CA PHE A 104 17.13 23.33 -8.42
C PHE A 104 17.11 24.73 -9.04
N SER A 105 16.02 25.20 -9.63
CA SER A 105 15.89 26.59 -9.99
C SER A 105 15.31 27.39 -8.83
N ASN A 106 15.91 28.52 -8.56
CA ASN A 106 15.77 29.31 -7.32
C ASN A 106 14.36 29.83 -6.97
N GLU A 107 13.30 29.43 -7.64
CA GLU A 107 12.00 30.05 -7.36
C GLU A 107 10.83 29.12 -7.07
N LEU A 108 10.84 27.85 -7.36
CA LEU A 108 9.80 26.88 -6.92
C LEU A 108 10.25 25.47 -7.25
N SER A 109 10.51 24.66 -6.25
CA SER A 109 10.79 23.23 -6.44
C SER A 109 9.53 22.54 -6.95
N ASN A 110 9.48 22.24 -8.25
CA ASN A 110 8.42 21.42 -8.80
C ASN A 110 8.77 19.94 -8.67
N PHE A 111 7.83 19.17 -8.17
CA PHE A 111 7.94 17.71 -8.04
C PHE A 111 7.05 17.05 -9.08
N SER A 112 7.61 16.13 -9.83
CA SER A 112 6.86 15.30 -10.79
C SER A 112 6.72 13.88 -10.28
N VAL A 113 5.73 13.16 -10.82
CA VAL A 113 5.59 11.72 -10.57
C VAL A 113 6.83 11.01 -11.09
N ASN A 114 7.42 10.17 -10.23
CA ASN A 114 8.61 9.40 -10.56
C ASN A 114 8.28 8.21 -11.49
N ASP A 115 9.28 7.64 -12.12
CA ASP A 115 9.15 6.36 -12.83
C ASP A 115 9.07 5.22 -11.82
N ASN A 116 8.12 4.31 -11.99
CA ASN A 116 8.04 3.10 -11.18
C ASN A 116 8.88 2.00 -11.83
N LEU A 117 10.04 1.73 -11.25
CA LEU A 117 10.96 0.68 -11.71
C LEU A 117 10.72 -0.67 -11.01
N THR A 118 9.72 -0.77 -10.15
CA THR A 118 9.39 -2.03 -9.48
C THR A 118 8.64 -2.97 -10.41
N THR A 119 8.79 -4.27 -10.16
CA THR A 119 8.13 -5.33 -10.92
C THR A 119 7.46 -6.30 -9.97
N HIS A 120 6.26 -6.76 -10.30
CA HIS A 120 5.51 -7.75 -9.51
C HIS A 120 5.47 -7.42 -8.02
N THR A 121 5.12 -6.17 -7.71
CA THR A 121 5.17 -5.61 -6.35
C THR A 121 3.78 -5.24 -5.87
N LEU A 122 3.41 -5.69 -4.68
CA LEU A 122 2.19 -5.27 -4.03
C LEU A 122 2.41 -3.94 -3.28
N TYR A 123 1.64 -2.93 -3.60
CA TYR A 123 1.61 -1.67 -2.87
C TYR A 123 0.49 -1.69 -1.83
N ILE A 124 0.85 -1.48 -0.58
CA ILE A 124 -0.09 -1.47 0.55
C ILE A 124 -0.11 -0.07 1.14
N VAL A 125 -1.28 0.55 1.15
CA VAL A 125 -1.48 1.91 1.66
C VAL A 125 -2.33 1.86 2.92
N ASP A 126 -1.75 2.26 4.04
CA ASP A 126 -2.48 2.43 5.31
C ASP A 126 -2.99 3.87 5.44
N GLU A 127 -4.03 4.07 6.26
CA GLU A 127 -4.67 5.38 6.47
C GLU A 127 -5.13 6.04 5.16
N ALA A 128 -5.61 5.25 4.20
CA ALA A 128 -5.98 5.74 2.86
C ALA A 128 -7.09 6.79 2.88
N SER A 129 -7.92 6.82 3.91
CA SER A 129 -8.96 7.85 4.10
C SER A 129 -8.41 9.27 4.29
N MET A 130 -7.13 9.39 4.66
CA MET A 130 -6.43 10.68 4.80
C MET A 130 -5.87 11.21 3.47
N ILE A 131 -5.97 10.46 2.38
CA ILE A 131 -5.49 10.91 1.07
C ILE A 131 -6.46 11.96 0.53
N SER A 132 -5.95 13.20 0.37
CA SER A 132 -6.71 14.26 -0.30
C SER A 132 -6.48 14.20 -1.82
N ASN A 133 -7.58 14.21 -2.58
CA ASN A 133 -7.55 14.27 -4.04
C ASN A 133 -8.13 15.59 -4.59
N GLY A 134 -8.34 16.57 -3.71
CA GLY A 134 -8.70 17.93 -4.11
C GLY A 134 -7.50 18.63 -4.73
N GLY A 135 -7.52 18.82 -6.05
CA GLY A 135 -6.50 19.60 -6.75
C GLY A 135 -6.56 21.07 -6.31
N LEU A 136 -5.51 21.54 -5.65
CA LEU A 136 -5.29 22.96 -5.45
C LEU A 136 -4.53 23.48 -6.69
N SER A 137 -5.07 24.49 -7.34
CA SER A 137 -4.33 25.22 -8.38
C SER A 137 -3.02 25.74 -7.76
N GLY A 138 -1.88 25.36 -8.33
CA GLY A 138 -0.56 25.73 -7.79
C GLY A 138 0.09 24.69 -6.91
N SER A 139 -0.37 23.44 -6.91
CA SER A 139 0.33 22.35 -6.21
C SER A 139 1.76 22.19 -6.73
N MET A 140 2.71 22.08 -5.80
CA MET A 140 4.11 21.78 -6.12
C MET A 140 4.33 20.31 -6.51
N PHE A 141 3.35 19.42 -6.30
CA PHE A 141 3.47 17.98 -6.47
C PHE A 141 2.58 17.46 -7.61
N GLY A 142 3.21 16.95 -8.67
CA GLY A 142 2.55 16.27 -9.77
C GLY A 142 1.33 17.01 -10.33
N THR A 143 0.20 16.33 -10.44
CA THR A 143 -1.08 16.91 -10.87
C THR A 143 -1.79 17.69 -9.76
N GLY A 144 -1.31 17.64 -8.52
CA GLY A 144 -1.99 18.14 -7.34
C GLY A 144 -3.10 17.20 -6.80
N ARG A 145 -3.27 16.05 -7.43
CA ARG A 145 -4.27 15.02 -7.08
C ARG A 145 -3.54 13.76 -6.64
N LEU A 146 -3.25 13.68 -5.35
CA LEU A 146 -2.37 12.65 -4.77
C LEU A 146 -2.83 11.22 -5.06
N LEU A 147 -4.13 10.95 -4.98
CA LEU A 147 -4.65 9.62 -5.26
C LEU A 147 -4.46 9.23 -6.72
N ASP A 148 -4.75 10.13 -7.65
CA ASP A 148 -4.59 9.89 -9.09
C ASP A 148 -3.11 9.67 -9.43
N ASP A 149 -2.22 10.47 -8.87
CA ASP A 149 -0.78 10.32 -9.06
C ASP A 149 -0.25 9.00 -8.49
N LEU A 150 -0.76 8.57 -7.32
CA LEU A 150 -0.42 7.29 -6.73
C LEU A 150 -0.86 6.12 -7.61
N VAL A 151 -2.10 6.12 -8.08
CA VAL A 151 -2.64 5.07 -8.96
C VAL A 151 -1.84 4.99 -10.26
N GLN A 152 -1.56 6.13 -10.88
CA GLN A 152 -0.73 6.20 -12.08
C GLN A 152 0.67 5.66 -11.83
N PHE A 153 1.30 6.03 -10.73
CA PHE A 153 2.63 5.55 -10.37
C PHE A 153 2.65 4.03 -10.19
N VAL A 154 1.72 3.47 -9.42
CA VAL A 154 1.69 2.02 -9.16
C VAL A 154 1.52 1.24 -10.46
N TYR A 155 0.55 1.59 -11.28
CA TYR A 155 0.25 0.84 -12.51
C TYR A 155 1.22 1.12 -13.67
N SER A 156 2.09 2.11 -13.54
CA SER A 156 3.22 2.28 -14.49
C SER A 156 4.31 1.24 -14.29
N GLY A 157 4.34 0.56 -13.13
CA GLY A 157 5.22 -0.57 -12.87
C GLY A 157 4.72 -1.86 -13.53
N GLN A 158 5.64 -2.75 -13.86
CA GLN A 158 5.31 -4.02 -14.51
C GLN A 158 4.74 -5.04 -13.51
N GLY A 159 3.45 -5.33 -13.59
CA GLY A 159 2.78 -6.30 -12.73
C GLY A 159 2.61 -5.84 -11.27
N CYS A 160 2.47 -4.54 -11.06
CA CYS A 160 2.19 -3.94 -9.75
C CYS A 160 0.69 -3.75 -9.53
#